data_5000306b4a9909afdbb0905af3b3ba45
#
_entry.id   5000306b4a9909afdbb0905af3b3ba45
#
_cell.length_a   1.000
_cell.length_b   1.000
_cell.length_c   1.000
_cell.angle_alpha   90.00
_cell.angle_beta   90.00
_cell.angle_gamma   90.00
#
_symmetry.space_group_name_H-M   'P 1'
#
loop_
_entity.id
_entity.type
_entity.pdbx_description
1 polymer ?
#
loop_
_entity_poly.entity_id
_entity_poly.type
_entity_poly.pdbx_seq_one_letter_code
_entity_poly.pdbx_strand_id
1 'polypeptide(L)'
;MASKTSRFGKVLGGLGVLLAVGTAAGCAAPQFTYIADSSANTYFKVPYSWHRISDVSLAAQFKTPGSALGQGIWDIAYDAAPAPTAVHLFSPNATKPFAFAFVTPLTPAVGQRLYDNGPRDVLLPVTSAARLAAAQGGSFPLTHFRLLRDRVIKVGSGVHGVWDTYSYTYPGGTTDTFDQVALINSDKSQLYVLMVHCIATCYTQDRDQIDTIVSSFTVRSP
;
A
#
# COMPACT_ATOMS: atom_id res chain seq x y z
N MET A 1 95.95 15.71 18.60
CA MET A 1 95.67 17.13 18.74
C MET A 1 94.27 17.38 18.21
N ALA A 2 93.44 17.78 19.09
CA ALA A 2 92.31 18.73 19.07
C ALA A 2 91.36 18.63 17.94
N SER A 3 90.06 18.78 18.05
CA SER A 3 89.29 19.76 18.81
C SER A 3 87.79 19.27 18.75
N LYS A 4 87.14 19.29 19.88
CA LYS A 4 85.70 19.16 20.03
C LYS A 4 84.99 20.39 19.53
N THR A 5 83.93 20.27 18.75
CA THR A 5 82.92 21.30 18.67
C THR A 5 81.49 20.61 18.74
N SER A 6 80.86 20.93 19.84
CA SER A 6 79.47 20.67 20.17
C SER A 6 78.55 21.52 19.31
N ARG A 7 77.49 20.94 18.73
CA ARG A 7 76.36 21.70 18.21
C ARG A 7 75.07 21.19 18.84
N PHE A 8 74.51 22.04 19.65
CA PHE A 8 73.12 21.97 20.16
C PHE A 8 72.11 21.98 19.00
N GLY A 9 71.35 20.93 18.84
CA GLY A 9 70.19 20.92 17.96
C GLY A 9 68.93 21.23 18.76
N LYS A 10 68.24 22.28 18.36
CA LYS A 10 66.91 22.69 18.90
C LYS A 10 65.86 21.70 18.51
N VAL A 11 65.17 21.13 19.50
CA VAL A 11 63.94 20.37 19.33
C VAL A 11 62.78 21.36 19.14
N LEU A 12 62.24 21.47 17.94
CA LEU A 12 60.96 22.12 17.70
C LEU A 12 59.82 21.12 18.00
N GLY A 13 59.10 21.41 19.08
CA GLY A 13 57.86 20.70 19.38
C GLY A 13 56.76 21.08 18.39
N GLY A 14 56.38 20.13 17.54
CA GLY A 14 55.21 20.25 16.69
C GLY A 14 53.93 19.96 17.49
N LEU A 15 53.12 20.99 17.72
CA LEU A 15 51.81 20.84 18.34
C LEU A 15 50.85 20.29 17.26
N GLY A 16 50.58 18.98 17.28
CA GLY A 16 49.58 18.31 16.42
C GLY A 16 48.19 18.67 16.90
N VAL A 17 47.48 19.52 16.16
CA VAL A 17 46.06 19.79 16.35
C VAL A 17 45.28 18.58 15.79
N LEU A 18 44.80 17.71 16.67
CA LEU A 18 43.83 16.67 16.34
C LEU A 18 42.48 17.34 16.06
N LEU A 19 42.14 17.53 14.78
CA LEU A 19 40.79 17.83 14.33
C LEU A 19 39.92 16.60 14.53
N ALA A 20 39.14 16.54 15.62
CA ALA A 20 38.08 15.60 15.80
C ALA A 20 36.93 15.94 14.80
N VAL A 21 36.90 15.22 13.67
CA VAL A 21 35.76 15.25 12.75
C VAL A 21 34.64 14.51 13.44
N GLY A 22 33.76 15.24 14.12
CA GLY A 22 32.52 14.72 14.66
C GLY A 22 31.61 14.30 13.49
N THR A 23 31.50 13.01 13.21
CA THR A 23 30.45 12.47 12.35
C THR A 23 29.11 12.68 13.06
N ALA A 24 28.40 13.77 12.71
CA ALA A 24 27.00 13.90 13.07
C ALA A 24 26.24 12.74 12.38
N ALA A 25 25.99 11.65 13.10
CA ALA A 25 25.02 10.66 12.70
C ALA A 25 23.64 11.33 12.71
N GLY A 26 23.32 12.03 11.64
CA GLY A 26 21.98 12.58 11.42
C GLY A 26 21.01 11.40 11.39
N CYS A 27 20.08 11.33 12.35
CA CYS A 27 18.94 10.43 12.26
C CYS A 27 18.22 10.75 10.96
N ALA A 28 18.33 9.87 9.96
CA ALA A 28 17.56 10.01 8.73
C ALA A 28 16.07 10.01 9.12
N ALA A 29 15.31 10.95 8.58
CA ALA A 29 13.85 10.98 8.81
C ALA A 29 13.24 9.63 8.37
N PRO A 30 12.21 9.14 9.08
CA PRO A 30 11.57 7.87 8.73
C PRO A 30 11.02 7.94 7.30
N GLN A 31 11.35 6.96 6.49
CA GLN A 31 10.89 6.88 5.09
C GLN A 31 9.45 6.39 5.00
N PHE A 32 8.99 5.59 5.98
CA PHE A 32 7.69 4.94 5.97
C PHE A 32 6.97 5.10 7.31
N THR A 33 5.65 5.20 7.21
CA THR A 33 4.72 4.94 8.30
C THR A 33 4.36 3.45 8.26
N TYR A 34 4.57 2.73 9.38
CA TYR A 34 4.20 1.32 9.51
C TYR A 34 2.83 1.23 10.14
N ILE A 35 1.91 0.61 9.42
CA ILE A 35 0.55 0.36 9.86
C ILE A 35 0.50 -1.06 10.41
N ALA A 36 0.02 -1.21 11.63
CA ALA A 36 -0.14 -2.48 12.29
C ALA A 36 -1.46 -2.46 13.08
N ASP A 37 -2.35 -3.39 12.77
CA ASP A 37 -3.54 -3.64 13.57
C ASP A 37 -3.51 -5.08 14.08
N SER A 38 -3.35 -5.23 15.40
CA SER A 38 -3.25 -6.54 16.05
C SER A 38 -4.60 -7.25 16.12
N SER A 39 -5.72 -6.53 16.13
CA SER A 39 -7.06 -7.13 16.14
C SER A 39 -7.43 -7.70 14.77
N ALA A 40 -6.97 -7.04 13.71
CA ALA A 40 -7.13 -7.50 12.34
C ALA A 40 -5.93 -8.34 11.85
N ASN A 41 -4.89 -8.54 12.64
CA ASN A 41 -3.65 -9.25 12.27
C ASN A 41 -3.00 -8.75 10.97
N THR A 42 -3.17 -7.48 10.63
CA THR A 42 -2.83 -6.90 9.33
C THR A 42 -1.69 -5.89 9.47
N TYR A 43 -0.74 -5.96 8.54
CA TYR A 43 0.46 -5.13 8.57
C TYR A 43 0.81 -4.69 7.15
N PHE A 44 1.12 -3.40 6.98
CA PHE A 44 1.71 -2.85 5.76
C PHE A 44 2.42 -1.52 6.05
N LYS A 45 3.05 -0.92 5.05
CA LYS A 45 3.70 0.39 5.19
C LYS A 45 3.30 1.30 4.03
N VAL A 46 3.23 2.61 4.33
CA VAL A 46 3.09 3.66 3.32
C VAL A 46 4.22 4.68 3.49
N PRO A 47 4.58 5.46 2.47
CA PRO A 47 5.54 6.56 2.63
C PRO A 47 5.12 7.50 3.75
N TYR A 48 6.09 7.98 4.52
CA TYR A 48 5.84 8.90 5.64
C TYR A 48 5.14 10.19 5.22
N SER A 49 5.32 10.61 3.98
CA SER A 49 4.68 11.80 3.41
C SER A 49 3.19 11.66 3.07
N TRP A 50 2.63 10.43 3.14
CA TRP A 50 1.21 10.23 2.87
C TRP A 50 0.36 10.57 4.08
N HIS A 51 -0.81 11.09 3.85
CA HIS A 51 -1.73 11.56 4.89
C HIS A 51 -2.82 10.54 5.16
N ARG A 52 -3.00 10.19 6.42
CA ARG A 52 -4.12 9.34 6.85
C ARG A 52 -5.44 10.08 6.65
N ILE A 53 -6.40 9.41 6.04
CA ILE A 53 -7.80 9.87 5.96
C ILE A 53 -8.48 9.57 7.30
N SER A 54 -9.25 10.53 7.81
CA SER A 54 -10.00 10.32 9.05
C SER A 54 -11.09 9.25 8.88
N ASP A 55 -11.30 8.46 9.93
CA ASP A 55 -12.28 7.37 9.92
C ASP A 55 -13.71 7.90 9.63
N VAL A 56 -14.04 9.10 10.11
CA VAL A 56 -15.32 9.77 9.82
C VAL A 56 -15.46 10.10 8.35
N SER A 57 -14.40 10.63 7.71
CA SER A 57 -14.41 10.97 6.28
C SER A 57 -14.48 9.73 5.41
N LEU A 58 -13.76 8.67 5.81
CA LEU A 58 -13.76 7.38 5.12
C LEU A 58 -15.14 6.71 5.20
N ALA A 59 -15.72 6.63 6.40
CA ALA A 59 -17.04 6.07 6.62
C ALA A 59 -18.13 6.80 5.81
N ALA A 60 -17.96 8.10 5.56
CA ALA A 60 -18.90 8.87 4.74
C ALA A 60 -18.96 8.39 3.29
N GLN A 61 -17.90 7.80 2.75
CA GLN A 61 -17.85 7.25 1.39
C GLN A 61 -18.64 5.94 1.26
N PHE A 62 -18.84 5.21 2.36
CA PHE A 62 -19.51 3.90 2.38
C PHE A 62 -20.97 3.93 2.81
N LYS A 63 -21.56 5.12 2.97
CA LYS A 63 -22.97 5.27 3.39
C LYS A 63 -24.00 4.82 2.34
N THR A 64 -23.57 4.21 1.24
CA THR A 64 -24.48 3.63 0.26
C THR A 64 -25.17 2.41 0.88
N PRO A 65 -26.52 2.40 0.99
CA PRO A 65 -27.25 1.25 1.52
C PRO A 65 -26.88 -0.04 0.75
N GLY A 66 -26.50 -1.10 1.48
CA GLY A 66 -26.13 -2.38 0.88
C GLY A 66 -24.64 -2.53 0.55
N SER A 67 -23.80 -1.51 0.78
CA SER A 67 -22.35 -1.67 0.69
C SER A 67 -21.84 -2.57 1.82
N ALA A 68 -21.13 -3.66 1.47
CA ALA A 68 -20.40 -4.47 2.45
C ALA A 68 -19.16 -3.74 3.01
N LEU A 69 -18.70 -2.71 2.30
CA LEU A 69 -17.63 -1.83 2.74
C LEU A 69 -18.16 -0.94 3.89
N GLY A 70 -17.35 -0.77 4.94
CA GLY A 70 -17.76 -0.03 6.15
C GLY A 70 -18.49 -0.87 7.21
N GLN A 71 -18.69 -2.17 6.98
CA GLN A 71 -19.14 -3.14 8.00
C GLN A 71 -17.98 -4.06 8.46
N GLY A 72 -16.75 -3.68 8.10
CA GLY A 72 -15.55 -4.43 8.42
C GLY A 72 -15.17 -4.37 9.90
N ILE A 73 -14.25 -5.25 10.27
CA ILE A 73 -13.60 -5.24 11.59
C ILE A 73 -12.68 -4.03 11.71
N TRP A 74 -12.08 -3.65 10.59
CA TRP A 74 -11.07 -2.61 10.49
C TRP A 74 -10.99 -2.06 9.06
N ASP A 75 -10.80 -0.75 8.94
CA ASP A 75 -10.48 -0.07 7.69
C ASP A 75 -9.53 1.10 7.91
N ILE A 76 -8.75 1.46 6.91
CA ILE A 76 -7.83 2.59 6.93
C ILE A 76 -7.50 3.05 5.51
N ALA A 77 -7.30 4.36 5.35
CA ALA A 77 -6.87 4.91 4.07
C ALA A 77 -5.78 5.97 4.22
N TYR A 78 -4.94 6.06 3.19
CA TYR A 78 -3.90 7.06 3.04
C TYR A 78 -3.94 7.67 1.65
N ASP A 79 -3.70 8.97 1.58
CA ASP A 79 -3.69 9.75 0.35
C ASP A 79 -2.34 10.46 0.20
N ALA A 80 -1.71 10.31 -0.96
CA ALA A 80 -0.46 10.99 -1.30
C ALA A 80 -0.68 12.43 -1.81
N ALA A 81 -1.93 12.85 -2.00
CA ALA A 81 -2.25 14.18 -2.51
C ALA A 81 -1.91 15.28 -1.48
N PRO A 82 -1.47 16.47 -1.92
CA PRO A 82 -1.24 17.62 -1.04
C PRO A 82 -2.50 18.07 -0.29
N ALA A 83 -3.68 17.84 -0.87
CA ALA A 83 -4.99 18.06 -0.26
C ALA A 83 -5.71 16.71 -0.10
N PRO A 84 -5.42 15.95 0.97
CA PRO A 84 -5.92 14.60 1.14
C PRO A 84 -7.44 14.60 1.38
N THR A 85 -8.13 13.68 0.70
CA THR A 85 -9.58 13.55 0.82
C THR A 85 -10.05 12.12 0.58
N ALA A 86 -11.05 11.66 1.32
CA ALA A 86 -11.67 10.36 1.11
C ALA A 86 -12.37 10.23 -0.26
N VAL A 87 -12.70 11.35 -0.91
CA VAL A 87 -13.30 11.36 -2.25
C VAL A 87 -12.40 10.72 -3.29
N HIS A 88 -11.07 10.75 -3.10
CA HIS A 88 -10.12 10.13 -4.03
C HIS A 88 -10.25 8.61 -4.09
N LEU A 89 -10.85 7.95 -3.10
CA LEU A 89 -11.00 6.48 -3.04
C LEU A 89 -11.63 5.85 -4.30
N PHE A 90 -12.61 6.55 -4.91
CA PHE A 90 -13.27 6.07 -6.13
C PHE A 90 -13.45 7.21 -7.16
N SER A 91 -12.48 8.10 -7.22
CA SER A 91 -12.56 9.28 -8.09
C SER A 91 -11.63 9.13 -9.30
N PRO A 92 -12.08 9.52 -10.50
CA PRO A 92 -11.22 9.63 -11.67
C PRO A 92 -10.18 10.74 -11.54
N ASN A 93 -10.16 11.48 -10.43
CA ASN A 93 -9.27 12.61 -10.17
C ASN A 93 -8.14 12.27 -9.21
N ALA A 94 -7.93 11.00 -8.87
CA ALA A 94 -6.79 10.56 -8.04
C ALA A 94 -5.48 10.67 -8.82
N THR A 95 -4.97 11.90 -8.95
CA THR A 95 -3.70 12.20 -9.66
C THR A 95 -2.45 11.85 -8.85
N LYS A 96 -2.64 11.45 -7.60
CA LYS A 96 -1.63 10.89 -6.70
C LYS A 96 -2.15 9.57 -6.15
N PRO A 97 -1.24 8.65 -5.75
CA PRO A 97 -1.66 7.36 -5.24
C PRO A 97 -2.54 7.49 -3.98
N PHE A 98 -3.58 6.68 -3.94
CA PHE A 98 -4.46 6.51 -2.79
C PHE A 98 -4.44 5.04 -2.35
N ALA A 99 -4.16 4.77 -1.08
CA ALA A 99 -4.17 3.43 -0.49
C ALA A 99 -5.39 3.26 0.41
N PHE A 100 -6.06 2.13 0.26
CA PHE A 100 -7.17 1.72 1.11
C PHE A 100 -7.01 0.26 1.52
N ALA A 101 -7.08 -0.01 2.82
CA ALA A 101 -7.06 -1.36 3.35
C ALA A 101 -8.26 -1.60 4.26
N PHE A 102 -8.79 -2.83 4.23
CA PHE A 102 -9.86 -3.24 5.13
C PHE A 102 -9.81 -4.73 5.44
N VAL A 103 -10.42 -5.10 6.57
CA VAL A 103 -10.66 -6.49 6.97
C VAL A 103 -12.13 -6.65 7.27
N THR A 104 -12.74 -7.67 6.67
CA THR A 104 -14.18 -7.95 6.84
C THR A 104 -14.42 -9.42 7.15
N PRO A 105 -15.37 -9.74 8.05
CA PRO A 105 -15.76 -11.10 8.32
C PRO A 105 -16.51 -11.69 7.12
N LEU A 106 -16.37 -13.00 6.92
CA LEU A 106 -17.04 -13.75 5.86
C LEU A 106 -18.03 -14.73 6.47
N THR A 107 -19.20 -14.84 5.83
CA THR A 107 -20.08 -16.00 6.11
C THR A 107 -19.43 -17.28 5.55
N PRO A 108 -19.71 -18.47 6.11
CA PRO A 108 -19.11 -19.71 5.64
C PRO A 108 -19.29 -19.94 4.12
N ALA A 109 -20.46 -19.62 3.57
CA ALA A 109 -20.73 -19.79 2.14
C ALA A 109 -19.91 -18.82 1.26
N VAL A 110 -19.77 -17.57 1.69
CA VAL A 110 -18.95 -16.57 0.98
C VAL A 110 -17.47 -16.92 1.10
N GLY A 111 -17.01 -17.28 2.30
CA GLY A 111 -15.63 -17.67 2.54
C GLY A 111 -15.21 -18.87 1.70
N GLN A 112 -16.03 -19.92 1.63
CA GLN A 112 -15.76 -21.09 0.78
C GLN A 112 -15.67 -20.69 -0.70
N ARG A 113 -16.62 -19.92 -1.21
CA ARG A 113 -16.65 -19.50 -2.62
C ARG A 113 -15.42 -18.65 -3.00
N LEU A 114 -15.04 -17.71 -2.14
CA LEU A 114 -13.85 -16.87 -2.38
C LEU A 114 -12.56 -17.69 -2.25
N TYR A 115 -12.53 -18.65 -1.35
CA TYR A 115 -11.38 -19.54 -1.18
C TYR A 115 -11.11 -20.36 -2.44
N ASP A 116 -12.17 -20.92 -3.07
CA ASP A 116 -12.06 -21.79 -4.23
C ASP A 116 -11.74 -21.01 -5.52
N ASN A 117 -12.33 -19.82 -5.68
CA ASN A 117 -12.25 -19.03 -6.92
C ASN A 117 -11.22 -17.89 -6.88
N GLY A 118 -10.69 -17.60 -5.69
CA GLY A 118 -9.85 -16.43 -5.42
C GLY A 118 -10.67 -15.13 -5.30
N PRO A 119 -10.20 -14.21 -4.45
CA PRO A 119 -10.91 -12.95 -4.14
C PRO A 119 -10.60 -11.82 -5.15
N ARG A 120 -10.64 -12.10 -6.47
CA ARG A 120 -10.33 -11.12 -7.52
C ARG A 120 -11.35 -9.99 -7.60
N ASP A 121 -12.64 -10.37 -7.47
CA ASP A 121 -13.78 -9.48 -7.75
C ASP A 121 -14.29 -8.76 -6.48
N VAL A 122 -13.45 -8.59 -5.46
CA VAL A 122 -13.90 -8.07 -4.15
C VAL A 122 -14.18 -6.56 -4.15
N LEU A 123 -13.51 -5.80 -4.99
CA LEU A 123 -13.71 -4.34 -5.11
C LEU A 123 -14.37 -3.99 -6.44
N LEU A 124 -13.79 -4.45 -7.53
CA LEU A 124 -14.27 -4.22 -8.89
C LEU A 124 -14.29 -5.54 -9.66
N PRO A 125 -15.14 -5.68 -10.69
CA PRO A 125 -15.19 -6.89 -11.51
C PRO A 125 -13.88 -7.12 -12.27
N VAL A 126 -13.09 -8.12 -11.91
CA VAL A 126 -11.83 -8.49 -12.57
C VAL A 126 -11.99 -9.69 -13.48
N THR A 127 -12.73 -10.72 -13.03
CA THR A 127 -12.99 -11.91 -13.86
C THR A 127 -13.96 -11.61 -15.00
N SER A 128 -13.86 -12.36 -16.10
CA SER A 128 -14.80 -12.20 -17.23
C SER A 128 -16.24 -12.45 -16.83
N ALA A 129 -16.49 -13.40 -15.93
CA ALA A 129 -17.83 -13.69 -15.41
C ALA A 129 -18.40 -12.51 -14.62
N ALA A 130 -17.60 -11.91 -13.72
CA ALA A 130 -18.03 -10.76 -12.93
C ALA A 130 -18.27 -9.53 -13.83
N ARG A 131 -17.42 -9.28 -14.82
CA ARG A 131 -17.62 -8.17 -15.77
C ARG A 131 -18.88 -8.36 -16.62
N LEU A 132 -19.16 -9.58 -17.06
CA LEU A 132 -20.40 -9.88 -17.81
C LEU A 132 -21.63 -9.63 -16.93
N ALA A 133 -21.61 -10.11 -15.69
CA ALA A 133 -22.70 -9.87 -14.73
C ALA A 133 -22.91 -8.37 -14.44
N ALA A 134 -21.83 -7.63 -14.26
CA ALA A 134 -21.87 -6.19 -14.04
C ALA A 134 -22.46 -5.43 -15.26
N ALA A 135 -22.08 -5.83 -16.48
CA ALA A 135 -22.63 -5.26 -17.71
C ALA A 135 -24.13 -5.56 -17.88
N GLN A 136 -24.56 -6.77 -17.53
CA GLN A 136 -25.98 -7.16 -17.57
C GLN A 136 -26.82 -6.44 -16.50
N GLY A 137 -26.20 -6.11 -15.36
CA GLY A 137 -26.84 -5.33 -14.29
C GLY A 137 -27.07 -3.85 -14.63
N GLY A 138 -26.44 -3.33 -15.68
CA GLY A 138 -26.66 -2.00 -16.24
C GLY A 138 -26.21 -0.82 -15.35
N SER A 139 -25.67 -1.07 -14.16
CA SER A 139 -25.30 -0.02 -13.19
C SER A 139 -23.79 0.20 -13.05
N PHE A 140 -22.97 -0.62 -13.69
CA PHE A 140 -21.51 -0.52 -13.60
C PHE A 140 -20.97 0.47 -14.66
N PRO A 141 -20.46 1.65 -14.25
CA PRO A 141 -20.15 2.73 -15.19
C PRO A 141 -18.76 2.61 -15.84
N LEU A 142 -17.88 1.75 -15.29
CA LEU A 142 -16.49 1.66 -15.75
C LEU A 142 -16.37 0.76 -17.00
N THR A 143 -15.52 1.18 -17.92
CA THR A 143 -15.32 0.55 -19.23
C THR A 143 -13.85 0.22 -19.49
N HIS A 144 -13.52 -0.35 -20.67
CA HIS A 144 -12.15 -0.57 -21.13
C HIS A 144 -11.23 -1.28 -20.13
N PHE A 145 -11.74 -2.36 -19.52
CA PHE A 145 -10.96 -3.20 -18.62
C PHE A 145 -9.68 -3.71 -19.27
N ARG A 146 -8.57 -3.64 -18.56
CA ARG A 146 -7.30 -4.30 -18.90
C ARG A 146 -6.70 -4.97 -17.67
N LEU A 147 -6.39 -6.25 -17.77
CA LEU A 147 -5.63 -6.98 -16.78
C LEU A 147 -4.13 -6.79 -17.06
N LEU A 148 -3.38 -6.31 -16.07
CA LEU A 148 -1.95 -6.03 -16.16
C LEU A 148 -1.11 -7.06 -15.40
N ARG A 149 -1.65 -7.57 -14.27
CA ARG A 149 -1.06 -8.62 -13.43
C ARG A 149 -2.18 -9.48 -12.85
N ASP A 150 -1.94 -10.77 -12.74
CA ASP A 150 -2.78 -11.71 -11.99
C ASP A 150 -1.88 -12.80 -11.39
N ARG A 151 -1.77 -12.81 -10.08
CA ARG A 151 -0.92 -13.77 -9.36
C ARG A 151 -1.66 -14.34 -8.17
N VAL A 152 -1.70 -15.66 -8.07
CA VAL A 152 -2.08 -16.34 -6.82
C VAL A 152 -0.89 -16.23 -5.87
N ILE A 153 -1.14 -15.78 -4.66
CA ILE A 153 -0.14 -15.63 -3.60
C ILE A 153 -0.52 -16.45 -2.36
N LYS A 154 0.51 -16.89 -1.64
CA LYS A 154 0.37 -17.58 -0.35
C LYS A 154 1.25 -16.85 0.65
N VAL A 155 0.65 -16.49 1.78
CA VAL A 155 1.31 -15.80 2.88
C VAL A 155 1.21 -16.72 4.09
N GLY A 156 2.25 -17.47 4.42
CA GLY A 156 2.34 -18.36 5.59
C GLY A 156 1.03 -18.95 6.15
N SER A 157 1.10 -19.95 7.00
CA SER A 157 -0.02 -20.44 7.85
C SER A 157 -1.40 -20.60 7.18
N GLY A 158 -1.44 -20.97 5.86
CA GLY A 158 -2.69 -21.19 5.13
C GLY A 158 -3.42 -19.93 4.63
N VAL A 159 -2.90 -18.74 4.89
CA VAL A 159 -3.41 -17.50 4.27
C VAL A 159 -3.03 -17.49 2.79
N HIS A 160 -3.99 -17.29 1.92
CA HIS A 160 -3.75 -17.23 0.47
C HIS A 160 -4.75 -16.28 -0.20
N GLY A 161 -4.47 -15.95 -1.44
CA GLY A 161 -5.33 -15.08 -2.23
C GLY A 161 -4.68 -14.67 -3.54
N VAL A 162 -4.89 -13.45 -3.95
CA VAL A 162 -4.46 -12.93 -5.24
C VAL A 162 -3.82 -11.56 -5.11
N TRP A 163 -2.93 -11.28 -6.03
CA TRP A 163 -2.38 -9.96 -6.29
C TRP A 163 -2.66 -9.61 -7.74
N ASP A 164 -3.60 -8.70 -7.94
CA ASP A 164 -4.07 -8.28 -9.25
C ASP A 164 -3.74 -6.82 -9.49
N THR A 165 -3.26 -6.51 -10.71
CA THR A 165 -3.16 -5.14 -11.21
C THR A 165 -4.02 -5.03 -12.45
N TYR A 166 -4.94 -4.08 -12.46
CA TYR A 166 -5.86 -3.89 -13.59
C TYR A 166 -6.22 -2.42 -13.76
N SER A 167 -6.76 -2.08 -14.91
CA SER A 167 -7.23 -0.72 -15.17
C SER A 167 -8.65 -0.70 -15.71
N TYR A 168 -9.33 0.40 -15.42
CA TYR A 168 -10.65 0.76 -15.94
C TYR A 168 -10.67 2.20 -16.39
N THR A 169 -11.57 2.50 -17.34
CA THR A 169 -11.83 3.87 -17.79
C THR A 169 -13.16 4.35 -17.20
N TYR A 170 -13.13 5.48 -16.52
CA TYR A 170 -14.30 6.16 -16.00
C TYR A 170 -15.11 6.84 -17.10
N PRO A 171 -16.41 7.14 -16.87
CA PRO A 171 -17.12 8.10 -17.69
C PRO A 171 -16.35 9.42 -17.77
N GLY A 172 -16.14 9.93 -18.99
CA GLY A 172 -15.26 11.11 -19.20
C GLY A 172 -13.86 10.76 -19.70
N GLY A 173 -13.50 9.46 -19.80
CA GLY A 173 -12.30 8.99 -20.50
C GLY A 173 -11.05 8.86 -19.65
N THR A 174 -11.08 9.23 -18.36
CA THR A 174 -9.91 9.01 -17.46
C THR A 174 -9.76 7.53 -17.16
N THR A 175 -8.56 6.99 -17.41
CA THR A 175 -8.21 5.63 -17.05
C THR A 175 -7.50 5.60 -15.71
N ASP A 176 -7.99 4.78 -14.79
CA ASP A 176 -7.39 4.52 -13.49
C ASP A 176 -6.78 3.12 -13.43
N THR A 177 -5.71 2.97 -12.66
CA THR A 177 -5.03 1.69 -12.44
C THR A 177 -5.11 1.34 -10.97
N PHE A 178 -5.56 0.11 -10.71
CA PHE A 178 -5.77 -0.47 -9.38
C PHE A 178 -4.76 -1.59 -9.17
N ASP A 179 -4.06 -1.55 -8.06
CA ASP A 179 -3.15 -2.61 -7.61
C ASP A 179 -3.70 -3.18 -6.30
N GLN A 180 -4.22 -4.40 -6.34
CA GLN A 180 -4.99 -5.03 -5.28
C GLN A 180 -4.32 -6.30 -4.79
N VAL A 181 -4.15 -6.41 -3.48
CA VAL A 181 -3.94 -7.69 -2.81
C VAL A 181 -5.19 -8.03 -2.00
N ALA A 182 -5.75 -9.20 -2.25
CA ALA A 182 -6.88 -9.72 -1.51
C ALA A 182 -6.56 -11.12 -0.99
N LEU A 183 -6.66 -11.31 0.32
CA LEU A 183 -6.25 -12.52 1.03
C LEU A 183 -7.42 -13.08 1.86
N ILE A 184 -7.42 -14.39 2.04
CA ILE A 184 -8.37 -15.11 2.91
C ILE A 184 -7.55 -15.93 3.89
N ASN A 185 -7.96 -15.95 5.15
CA ASN A 185 -7.37 -16.80 6.18
C ASN A 185 -7.71 -18.29 5.98
N SER A 186 -6.98 -19.16 6.69
CA SER A 186 -7.10 -20.63 6.53
C SER A 186 -8.46 -21.19 6.89
N ASP A 187 -9.18 -20.56 7.84
CA ASP A 187 -10.52 -20.96 8.27
C ASP A 187 -11.65 -20.32 7.44
N LYS A 188 -11.30 -19.49 6.43
CA LYS A 188 -12.22 -18.85 5.50
C LYS A 188 -13.20 -17.86 6.14
N SER A 189 -12.88 -17.38 7.32
CA SER A 189 -13.74 -16.51 8.11
C SER A 189 -13.50 -15.01 7.88
N GLN A 190 -12.35 -14.64 7.28
CA GLN A 190 -11.97 -13.25 7.09
C GLN A 190 -11.34 -13.00 5.72
N LEU A 191 -11.71 -11.86 5.13
CA LEU A 191 -11.11 -11.29 3.94
C LEU A 191 -10.30 -10.07 4.31
N TYR A 192 -9.09 -10.00 3.79
CA TYR A 192 -8.13 -8.91 3.97
C TYR A 192 -7.82 -8.30 2.61
N VAL A 193 -7.96 -7.00 2.49
CA VAL A 193 -7.72 -6.31 1.21
C VAL A 193 -6.84 -5.11 1.43
N LEU A 194 -5.85 -4.93 0.56
CA LEU A 194 -5.16 -3.68 0.32
C LEU A 194 -5.30 -3.35 -1.16
N MET A 195 -5.72 -2.13 -1.46
CA MET A 195 -5.74 -1.57 -2.80
C MET A 195 -4.97 -0.25 -2.81
N VAL A 196 -4.12 -0.07 -3.83
CA VAL A 196 -3.53 1.23 -4.16
C VAL A 196 -3.94 1.58 -5.57
N HIS A 197 -4.42 2.79 -5.79
CA HIS A 197 -4.83 3.22 -7.11
C HIS A 197 -4.51 4.68 -7.38
N CYS A 198 -4.44 5.05 -8.63
CA CYS A 198 -4.49 6.39 -9.19
C CYS A 198 -4.63 6.33 -10.72
N ILE A 199 -4.78 7.50 -11.35
CA ILE A 199 -4.84 7.55 -12.82
C ILE A 199 -3.60 6.90 -13.46
N ALA A 200 -3.75 6.33 -14.66
CA ALA A 200 -2.73 5.49 -15.30
C ALA A 200 -1.35 6.18 -15.46
N THR A 201 -1.34 7.49 -15.67
CA THR A 201 -0.08 8.26 -15.73
C THR A 201 0.61 8.34 -14.36
N CYS A 202 -0.14 8.57 -13.29
CA CYS A 202 0.35 8.53 -11.92
C CYS A 202 0.88 7.12 -11.58
N TYR A 203 0.12 6.07 -11.89
CA TYR A 203 0.54 4.70 -11.63
C TYR A 203 1.88 4.37 -12.30
N THR A 204 2.09 4.84 -13.54
CA THR A 204 3.35 4.64 -14.25
C THR A 204 4.52 5.38 -13.59
N GLN A 205 4.29 6.59 -13.08
CA GLN A 205 5.30 7.42 -12.43
C GLN A 205 5.68 6.89 -11.04
N ASP A 206 4.69 6.46 -10.25
CA ASP A 206 4.84 6.07 -8.85
C ASP A 206 4.87 4.55 -8.65
N ARG A 207 5.07 3.77 -9.73
CA ARG A 207 4.97 2.31 -9.75
C ARG A 207 5.81 1.63 -8.68
N ASP A 208 7.09 1.99 -8.56
CA ASP A 208 8.01 1.35 -7.61
C ASP A 208 7.56 1.61 -6.14
N GLN A 209 7.01 2.79 -5.90
CA GLN A 209 6.45 3.12 -4.60
C GLN A 209 5.18 2.31 -4.31
N ILE A 210 4.28 2.20 -5.30
CA ILE A 210 3.05 1.40 -5.21
C ILE A 210 3.39 -0.07 -5.00
N ASP A 211 4.30 -0.64 -5.81
CA ASP A 211 4.78 -2.03 -5.64
C ASP A 211 5.39 -2.25 -4.24
N THR A 212 6.11 -1.26 -3.68
CA THR A 212 6.65 -1.33 -2.31
C THR A 212 5.56 -1.40 -1.25
N ILE A 213 4.49 -0.62 -1.40
CA ILE A 213 3.35 -0.62 -0.47
C ILE A 213 2.62 -1.95 -0.56
N VAL A 214 2.21 -2.35 -1.77
CA VAL A 214 1.39 -3.54 -2.00
C VAL A 214 2.14 -4.81 -1.60
N SER A 215 3.45 -4.92 -1.91
CA SER A 215 4.28 -6.06 -1.50
C SER A 215 4.53 -6.14 0.01
N SER A 216 4.36 -5.04 0.73
CA SER A 216 4.51 -5.01 2.19
C SER A 216 3.29 -5.53 2.95
N PHE A 217 2.16 -5.70 2.26
CA PHE A 217 0.92 -6.17 2.88
C PHE A 217 1.04 -7.62 3.31
N THR A 218 0.85 -7.86 4.59
CA THR A 218 0.93 -9.19 5.18
C THR A 218 -0.11 -9.36 6.27
N VAL A 219 -0.54 -10.60 6.42
CA VAL A 219 -1.46 -11.05 7.46
C VAL A 219 -0.75 -12.09 8.30
N ARG A 220 -0.74 -11.91 9.61
CA ARG A 220 -0.22 -12.91 10.54
C ARG A 220 -1.38 -13.79 10.99
N SER A 221 -1.16 -15.10 10.95
CA SER A 221 -2.09 -16.00 11.63
C SER A 221 -2.01 -15.78 13.13
N PRO A 222 -3.15 -15.85 13.83
CA PRO A 222 -3.18 -15.81 15.29
C PRO A 222 -2.39 -16.95 15.91
#